data_2c8279c368b8de461e85430f77c1310a
#
_entry.id   2c8279c368b8de461e85430f77c1310a
#
_cell.length_a   1.000
_cell.length_b   1.000
_cell.length_c   1.000
_cell.angle_alpha   90.00
_cell.angle_beta   90.00
_cell.angle_gamma   90.00
#
_symmetry.space_group_name_H-M   'P 1'
#
loop_
_entity.id
_entity.type
_entity.pdbx_description
1 polymer ?
#
loop_
_entity_poly.entity_id
_entity_poly.type
_entity_poly.pdbx_seq_one_letter_code
_entity_poly.pdbx_strand_id
1 'polypeptide(L)'
;MLVHIFNRFLGDSTSRRAFEQNVSEAALEKAQAHHFEDQNLSLDEIANRNAMWCYLRAALRGDQEAQYKMGLSYLNGQLGLDRSYSHAEKWLEQAAHQGHTHAKEQLKKAYDELAFS
;
A
#
# COMPACT_ATOMS: atom_id res chain seq x y z
N MET A 1 -14.99 -9.89 -20.58
CA MET A 1 -16.00 -8.84 -20.56
C MET A 1 -15.59 -7.62 -19.77
N LEU A 2 -15.21 -7.77 -18.51
CA LEU A 2 -14.68 -6.64 -17.72
C LEU A 2 -13.41 -6.05 -18.35
N VAL A 3 -12.59 -6.87 -18.94
CA VAL A 3 -11.35 -6.44 -19.61
C VAL A 3 -11.63 -5.43 -20.72
N HIS A 4 -12.69 -5.61 -21.49
CA HIS A 4 -13.04 -4.67 -22.57
C HIS A 4 -13.50 -3.32 -22.02
N ILE A 5 -14.22 -3.32 -20.92
CA ILE A 5 -14.65 -2.08 -20.26
C ILE A 5 -13.42 -1.33 -19.74
N PHE A 6 -12.49 -2.02 -19.13
CA PHE A 6 -11.27 -1.41 -18.61
C PHE A 6 -10.38 -0.90 -19.72
N ASN A 7 -10.26 -1.62 -20.85
CA ASN A 7 -9.48 -1.16 -21.98
C ASN A 7 -10.01 0.13 -22.60
N ARG A 8 -11.30 0.34 -22.55
CA ARG A 8 -11.92 1.60 -22.97
C ARG A 8 -11.47 2.78 -22.12
N PHE A 9 -11.33 2.55 -20.83
CA PHE A 9 -10.95 3.58 -19.88
C PHE A 9 -9.45 3.76 -19.73
N LEU A 10 -8.64 2.79 -20.12
CA LEU A 10 -7.19 2.84 -19.98
C LEU A 10 -6.50 3.87 -20.87
N GLY A 11 -7.22 4.49 -21.81
CA GLY A 11 -6.73 5.63 -22.54
C GLY A 11 -6.68 6.92 -21.74
N ASP A 12 -7.37 6.94 -20.61
CA ASP A 12 -7.43 8.09 -19.69
C ASP A 12 -6.65 7.75 -18.43
N SER A 13 -5.70 8.60 -18.05
CA SER A 13 -4.85 8.39 -16.88
C SER A 13 -5.65 8.34 -15.57
N THR A 14 -6.74 9.09 -15.47
CA THR A 14 -7.60 9.10 -14.28
C THR A 14 -8.32 7.76 -14.12
N SER A 15 -8.86 7.22 -15.21
CA SER A 15 -9.55 5.93 -15.20
C SER A 15 -8.59 4.79 -14.90
N ARG A 16 -7.37 4.86 -15.42
CA ARG A 16 -6.34 3.88 -15.15
C ARG A 16 -5.98 3.86 -13.66
N ARG A 17 -5.83 5.05 -13.06
CA ARG A 17 -5.53 5.16 -11.63
C ARG A 17 -6.65 4.56 -10.79
N ALA A 18 -7.91 4.86 -11.12
CA ALA A 18 -9.07 4.32 -10.41
C ALA A 18 -9.11 2.79 -10.52
N PHE A 19 -8.79 2.25 -11.70
CA PHE A 19 -8.73 0.79 -11.89
C PHE A 19 -7.63 0.16 -11.02
N GLU A 20 -6.44 0.74 -11.00
CA GLU A 20 -5.33 0.24 -10.19
C GLU A 20 -5.66 0.26 -8.70
N GLN A 21 -6.32 1.32 -8.23
CA GLN A 21 -6.76 1.43 -6.84
C GLN A 21 -7.79 0.35 -6.49
N ASN A 22 -8.77 0.14 -7.36
CA ASN A 22 -9.81 -0.86 -7.14
C ASN A 22 -9.23 -2.28 -7.09
N VAL A 23 -8.26 -2.58 -7.95
CA VAL A 23 -7.58 -3.88 -7.95
C VAL A 23 -6.82 -4.08 -6.64
N SER A 24 -6.13 -3.05 -6.15
CA SER A 24 -5.40 -3.11 -4.89
C SER A 24 -6.35 -3.32 -3.71
N GLU A 25 -7.48 -2.63 -3.67
CA GLU A 25 -8.49 -2.81 -2.63
C GLU A 25 -9.09 -4.21 -2.66
N ALA A 26 -9.42 -4.71 -3.85
CA ALA A 26 -9.98 -6.07 -3.99
C ALA A 26 -9.00 -7.13 -3.51
N ALA A 27 -7.72 -6.99 -3.82
CA ALA A 27 -6.69 -7.93 -3.37
C ALA A 27 -6.57 -7.93 -1.84
N LEU A 28 -6.65 -6.76 -1.21
CA LEU A 28 -6.60 -6.63 0.23
C LEU A 28 -7.85 -7.16 0.91
N GLU A 29 -9.02 -6.95 0.31
CA GLU A 29 -10.27 -7.51 0.82
C GLU A 29 -10.25 -9.02 0.81
N LYS A 30 -9.71 -9.64 -0.23
CA LYS A 30 -9.55 -11.09 -0.30
C LYS A 30 -8.61 -11.61 0.78
N ALA A 31 -7.49 -10.94 0.97
CA ALA A 31 -6.54 -11.31 2.02
C ALA A 31 -7.18 -11.19 3.41
N GLN A 32 -7.97 -10.16 3.63
CA GLN A 32 -8.69 -9.96 4.88
C GLN A 32 -9.76 -11.04 5.10
N ALA A 33 -10.49 -11.41 4.06
CA ALA A 33 -11.50 -12.48 4.13
C ALA A 33 -10.86 -13.80 4.52
N HIS A 34 -9.72 -14.16 3.96
CA HIS A 34 -8.97 -15.34 4.34
C HIS A 34 -8.59 -15.33 5.81
N HIS A 35 -8.17 -14.20 6.33
CA HIS A 35 -7.83 -14.05 7.73
C HIS A 35 -9.03 -14.22 8.65
N PHE A 36 -10.20 -13.72 8.26
CA PHE A 36 -11.43 -13.90 9.05
C PHE A 36 -11.89 -15.35 9.09
N GLU A 37 -11.68 -16.09 8.02
CA GLU A 37 -11.98 -17.52 7.99
C GLU A 37 -11.10 -18.30 8.99
N ASP A 38 -9.93 -17.81 9.27
CA ASP A 38 -8.95 -18.44 10.16
C ASP A 38 -9.24 -18.23 11.65
N GLN A 39 -10.23 -17.51 12.02
CA GLN A 39 -10.92 -17.34 13.32
C GLN A 39 -10.06 -17.25 14.61
N ASN A 40 -8.74 -17.20 14.52
CA ASN A 40 -7.85 -17.18 15.70
C ASN A 40 -7.03 -15.92 15.82
N LEU A 41 -7.55 -14.80 15.31
CA LEU A 41 -6.84 -13.52 15.39
C LEU A 41 -6.92 -12.95 16.81
N SER A 42 -5.78 -12.54 17.34
CA SER A 42 -5.72 -11.80 18.58
C SER A 42 -6.31 -10.39 18.42
N LEU A 43 -6.65 -9.75 19.53
CA LEU A 43 -7.12 -8.36 19.50
C LEU A 43 -6.09 -7.43 18.87
N ASP A 44 -4.80 -7.67 19.11
CA ASP A 44 -3.72 -6.88 18.53
C ASP A 44 -3.65 -7.05 17.02
N GLU A 45 -3.84 -8.26 16.51
CA GLU A 45 -3.89 -8.52 15.08
C GLU A 45 -5.07 -7.83 14.41
N ILE A 46 -6.23 -7.85 15.06
CA ILE A 46 -7.43 -7.14 14.59
C ILE A 46 -7.18 -5.64 14.55
N ALA A 47 -6.60 -5.08 15.62
CA ALA A 47 -6.29 -3.66 15.70
C ALA A 47 -5.29 -3.24 14.62
N ASN A 48 -4.25 -4.03 14.40
CA ASN A 48 -3.28 -3.78 13.34
C ASN A 48 -3.91 -3.79 11.95
N ARG A 49 -4.80 -4.74 11.71
CA ARG A 49 -5.50 -4.83 10.45
C ARG A 49 -6.41 -3.64 10.21
N ASN A 50 -7.15 -3.23 11.25
CA ASN A 50 -8.01 -2.06 11.16
C ASN A 50 -7.21 -0.79 10.89
N ALA A 51 -6.07 -0.63 11.54
CA ALA A 51 -5.17 0.49 11.31
C ALA A 51 -4.63 0.45 9.88
N MET A 52 -4.22 -0.71 9.41
CA MET A 52 -3.73 -0.88 8.03
C MET A 52 -4.79 -0.44 7.01
N TRP A 53 -6.05 -0.87 7.21
CA TRP A 53 -7.13 -0.47 6.31
C TRP A 53 -7.35 1.03 6.30
N CYS A 54 -7.30 1.68 7.46
CA CYS A 54 -7.46 3.13 7.55
C CYS A 54 -6.35 3.86 6.79
N TYR A 55 -5.10 3.46 7.00
CA TYR A 55 -3.96 4.05 6.30
C TYR A 55 -4.04 3.79 4.80
N LEU A 56 -4.39 2.58 4.40
CA LEU A 56 -4.51 2.25 2.99
C LEU A 56 -5.54 3.12 2.29
N ARG A 57 -6.72 3.26 2.87
CA ARG A 57 -7.78 4.08 2.28
C ARG A 57 -7.36 5.53 2.13
N ALA A 58 -6.73 6.08 3.16
CA ALA A 58 -6.21 7.44 3.10
C ALA A 58 -5.10 7.57 2.06
N ALA A 59 -4.20 6.60 2.00
CA ALA A 59 -3.10 6.59 1.03
C ALA A 59 -3.62 6.54 -0.41
N LEU A 60 -4.63 5.71 -0.66
CA LEU A 60 -5.26 5.61 -1.98
C LEU A 60 -5.95 6.90 -2.39
N ARG A 61 -6.39 7.70 -1.43
CA ARG A 61 -6.97 9.02 -1.69
C ARG A 61 -5.93 10.11 -1.92
N GLY A 62 -4.65 9.78 -1.73
CA GLY A 62 -3.54 10.69 -1.99
C GLY A 62 -2.93 11.33 -0.76
N ASP A 63 -3.32 10.93 0.46
CA ASP A 63 -2.73 11.48 1.67
C ASP A 63 -1.28 11.06 1.83
N GLN A 64 -0.38 12.03 1.85
CA GLN A 64 1.07 11.75 1.86
C GLN A 64 1.53 11.08 3.15
N GLU A 65 0.96 11.44 4.29
CA GLU A 65 1.31 10.81 5.57
C GLU A 65 0.90 9.34 5.59
N ALA A 66 -0.29 9.04 5.07
CA ALA A 66 -0.78 7.66 4.97
C ALA A 66 0.07 6.86 3.99
N GLN A 67 0.47 7.45 2.86
CA GLN A 67 1.37 6.80 1.91
C GLN A 67 2.72 6.49 2.56
N TYR A 68 3.26 7.44 3.33
CA TYR A 68 4.48 7.23 4.07
C TYR A 68 4.33 6.09 5.08
N LYS A 69 3.22 6.08 5.83
CA LYS A 69 2.92 5.02 6.80
C LYS A 69 2.82 3.66 6.14
N MET A 70 2.15 3.58 5.01
CA MET A 70 2.06 2.33 4.24
C MET A 70 3.44 1.87 3.78
N GLY A 71 4.26 2.79 3.30
CA GLY A 71 5.63 2.50 2.89
C GLY A 71 6.47 1.95 4.03
N LEU A 72 6.44 2.59 5.19
CA LEU A 72 7.15 2.12 6.38
C LEU A 72 6.65 0.75 6.83
N SER A 73 5.34 0.54 6.77
CA SER A 73 4.74 -0.72 7.19
C SER A 73 5.22 -1.89 6.34
N TYR A 74 5.32 -1.69 5.03
CA TYR A 74 5.89 -2.71 4.14
C TYR A 74 7.40 -2.85 4.31
N LEU A 75 8.10 -1.77 4.61
CA LEU A 75 9.55 -1.81 4.80
C LEU A 75 9.92 -2.61 6.05
N ASN A 76 9.15 -2.48 7.11
CA ASN A 76 9.44 -3.05 8.42
C ASN A 76 8.55 -4.24 8.80
N GLY A 77 7.61 -4.61 7.96
CA GLY A 77 6.67 -5.70 8.26
C GLY A 77 5.72 -5.36 9.40
N GLN A 78 5.14 -4.17 9.38
CA GLN A 78 4.22 -3.68 10.42
C GLN A 78 2.77 -3.79 9.96
N LEU A 79 1.83 -3.56 10.86
CA LEU A 79 0.39 -3.56 10.61
C LEU A 79 -0.13 -4.87 9.99
N GLY A 80 0.51 -5.99 10.32
CA GLY A 80 0.14 -7.29 9.79
C GLY A 80 0.57 -7.54 8.35
N LEU A 81 1.39 -6.66 7.79
CA LEU A 81 1.90 -6.79 6.42
C LEU A 81 3.24 -7.51 6.42
N ASP A 82 3.45 -8.34 5.40
CA ASP A 82 4.77 -8.93 5.15
C ASP A 82 5.71 -7.88 4.58
N ARG A 83 6.98 -7.98 4.93
CA ARG A 83 8.00 -7.08 4.39
C ARG A 83 8.06 -7.21 2.87
N SER A 84 8.04 -6.07 2.21
CA SER A 84 8.15 -6.02 0.75
C SER A 84 8.78 -4.70 0.34
N TYR A 85 10.01 -4.75 -0.13
CA TYR A 85 10.69 -3.55 -0.62
C TYR A 85 10.00 -2.96 -1.85
N SER A 86 9.45 -3.80 -2.68
CA SER A 86 8.74 -3.37 -3.88
C SER A 86 7.52 -2.50 -3.56
N HIS A 87 6.70 -2.95 -2.60
CA HIS A 87 5.53 -2.19 -2.16
C HIS A 87 5.94 -0.94 -1.37
N ALA A 88 6.95 -1.08 -0.52
CA ALA A 88 7.48 0.05 0.25
C ALA A 88 7.97 1.16 -0.66
N GLU A 89 8.73 0.81 -1.69
CA GLU A 89 9.24 1.75 -2.66
C GLU A 89 8.12 2.53 -3.33
N LYS A 90 7.08 1.85 -3.79
CA LYS A 90 5.94 2.49 -4.46
C LYS A 90 5.26 3.52 -3.57
N TRP A 91 4.97 3.15 -2.33
CA TRP A 91 4.30 4.06 -1.40
C TRP A 91 5.19 5.22 -0.99
N LEU A 92 6.46 4.94 -0.69
CA LEU A 92 7.41 5.99 -0.32
C LEU A 92 7.67 6.96 -1.48
N GLU A 93 7.73 6.47 -2.71
CA GLU A 93 7.87 7.32 -3.88
C GLU A 93 6.68 8.25 -4.05
N GLN A 94 5.47 7.74 -3.86
CA GLN A 94 4.27 8.58 -3.96
C GLN A 94 4.28 9.69 -2.92
N ALA A 95 4.65 9.37 -1.68
CA ALA A 95 4.76 10.36 -0.62
C ALA A 95 5.86 11.37 -0.92
N ALA A 96 7.01 10.90 -1.37
CA ALA A 96 8.15 11.75 -1.71
C ALA A 96 7.82 12.71 -2.85
N HIS A 97 7.06 12.25 -3.84
CA HIS A 97 6.59 13.09 -4.95
C HIS A 97 5.73 14.25 -4.47
N GLN A 98 5.02 14.06 -3.39
CA GLN A 98 4.22 15.14 -2.78
C GLN A 98 5.04 16.05 -1.87
N GLY A 99 6.33 15.79 -1.72
CA GLY A 99 7.22 16.60 -0.91
C GLY A 99 7.43 16.09 0.51
N HIS A 100 7.06 14.86 0.80
CA HIS A 100 7.24 14.28 2.14
C HIS A 100 8.73 14.01 2.39
N THR A 101 9.32 14.79 3.27
CA THR A 101 10.76 14.76 3.51
C THR A 101 11.24 13.43 4.08
N HIS A 102 10.53 12.91 5.06
CA HIS A 102 10.89 11.62 5.68
C HIS A 102 10.77 10.46 4.69
N ALA A 103 9.83 10.51 3.76
CA ALA A 103 9.73 9.49 2.72
C ALA A 103 10.96 9.50 1.82
N LYS A 104 11.45 10.67 1.46
CA LYS A 104 12.68 10.81 0.67
C LYS A 104 13.88 10.23 1.41
N GLU A 105 13.99 10.51 2.69
CA GLU A 105 15.07 10.00 3.55
C GLU A 105 15.01 8.48 3.64
N GLN A 106 13.82 7.90 3.83
CA GLN A 106 13.66 6.46 3.93
C GLN A 106 13.97 5.75 2.61
N LEU A 107 13.58 6.35 1.49
CA LEU A 107 13.94 5.81 0.17
C LEU A 107 15.44 5.76 -0.02
N LYS A 108 16.12 6.84 0.28
CA LYS A 108 17.57 6.90 0.17
C LYS A 108 18.25 5.87 1.04
N LYS A 109 17.79 5.75 2.29
CA LYS A 109 18.32 4.77 3.23
C LYS A 109 18.11 3.34 2.73
N ALA A 110 16.93 3.04 2.21
CA ALA A 110 16.62 1.70 1.68
C ALA A 110 17.50 1.37 0.47
N TYR A 111 17.69 2.31 -0.45
CA TYR A 111 18.57 2.10 -1.59
C TYR A 111 20.02 1.90 -1.17
N ASP A 112 20.49 2.64 -0.19
CA ASP A 112 21.84 2.49 0.33
C ASP A 112 22.03 1.10 0.97
N GLU A 113 21.07 0.63 1.75
CA GLU A 113 21.10 -0.70 2.35
C GLU A 113 21.12 -1.80 1.29
N LEU A 114 20.31 -1.67 0.25
CA LEU A 114 20.29 -2.66 -0.85
C LEU A 114 21.58 -2.67 -1.64
N ALA A 115 22.21 -1.50 -1.81
CA ALA A 115 23.47 -1.39 -2.55
C ALA A 115 24.64 -2.04 -1.84
N PHE A 116 24.59 -2.13 -0.52
CA PHE A 116 25.68 -2.67 0.30
C PHE A 116 25.41 -4.05 0.90
N SER A 117 24.27 -4.63 0.59
CA SER A 117 23.93 -5.98 1.10
C SER A 117 24.34 -7.13 0.12
#